data_b086f3918870fe52e3d93dbdab94744d
#
_entry.id   b086f3918870fe52e3d93dbdab94744d
#
_cell.length_a   1.000
_cell.length_b   1.000
_cell.length_c   1.000
_cell.angle_alpha   90.00
_cell.angle_beta   90.00
_cell.angle_gamma   90.00
#
_symmetry.space_group_name_H-M   'P 1'
#
loop_
_entity.id
_entity.type
_entity.pdbx_description
1 polymer ?
#
loop_
_entity_poly.entity_id
_entity_poly.type
_entity_poly.pdbx_seq_one_letter_code
_entity_poly.pdbx_strand_id
1 'polypeptide(L)'
;MTTEEKMDNILIRYQQSFAEKVYSDENDDHDLLMDAFGITPLLKRENRQYWGRELGKCWESLVVEACKSAPSFQPPLRIGGDEPCDLRVEQYAIDTKYRVGSGDSGTLKKFRYYGSVLKAEGYTPVFLFLRKDNLPAAMA
;
A
#
# COMPACT_ATOMS: atom_id res chain seq x y z
N MET A 1 0.03 16.28 -18.54
CA MET A 1 -0.38 14.90 -18.20
C MET A 1 -1.30 14.91 -16.98
N THR A 2 -2.46 14.30 -17.10
CA THR A 2 -3.44 14.24 -16.02
C THR A 2 -3.01 13.24 -14.95
N THR A 3 -3.61 13.32 -13.75
CA THR A 3 -3.39 12.34 -12.69
C THR A 3 -3.74 10.93 -13.16
N GLU A 4 -4.84 10.79 -13.89
CA GLU A 4 -5.28 9.52 -14.43
C GLU A 4 -4.25 8.93 -15.40
N GLU A 5 -3.71 9.76 -16.30
CA GLU A 5 -2.66 9.33 -17.23
C GLU A 5 -1.38 8.89 -16.49
N LYS A 6 -1.02 9.60 -15.43
CA LYS A 6 0.14 9.22 -14.62
C LYS A 6 -0.08 7.89 -13.90
N MET A 7 -1.29 7.67 -13.40
CA MET A 7 -1.63 6.38 -12.78
C MET A 7 -1.60 5.25 -13.81
N ASP A 8 -2.13 5.48 -15.01
CA ASP A 8 -2.07 4.50 -16.10
C ASP A 8 -0.62 4.16 -16.46
N ASN A 9 0.26 5.14 -16.51
CA ASN A 9 1.67 4.90 -16.78
C ASN A 9 2.33 4.04 -15.69
N ILE A 10 1.95 4.23 -14.44
CA ILE A 10 2.41 3.38 -13.35
C ILE A 10 1.97 1.92 -13.59
N LEU A 11 0.71 1.72 -13.91
CA LEU A 11 0.19 0.38 -14.18
C LEU A 11 0.88 -0.29 -15.36
N ILE A 12 1.10 0.46 -16.44
CA ILE A 12 1.81 -0.05 -17.63
C ILE A 12 3.22 -0.49 -17.28
N ARG A 13 3.95 0.32 -16.53
CA ARG A 13 5.31 0.00 -16.11
C ARG A 13 5.38 -1.30 -15.31
N TYR A 14 4.46 -1.47 -14.36
CA TYR A 14 4.40 -2.71 -13.56
C TYR A 14 3.95 -3.89 -14.39
N GLN A 15 3.01 -3.70 -15.30
CA GLN A 15 2.58 -4.76 -16.21
C GLN A 15 3.75 -5.30 -17.04
N GLN A 16 4.58 -4.41 -17.58
CA GLN A 16 5.77 -4.80 -18.33
C GLN A 16 6.78 -5.55 -17.45
N SER A 17 6.98 -5.09 -16.23
CA SER A 17 7.87 -5.73 -15.28
C SER A 17 7.41 -7.15 -14.93
N PHE A 18 6.11 -7.39 -14.84
CA PHE A 18 5.57 -8.70 -14.46
C PHE A 18 5.47 -9.68 -15.64
N ALA A 19 5.44 -9.18 -16.85
CA ALA A 19 5.19 -10.02 -18.04
C ALA A 19 6.23 -11.12 -18.26
N GLU A 20 7.45 -10.94 -17.75
CA GLU A 20 8.54 -11.89 -17.91
C GLU A 20 8.65 -12.91 -16.76
N LYS A 21 7.77 -12.83 -15.77
CA LYS A 21 7.82 -13.71 -14.61
C LYS A 21 6.94 -14.93 -14.77
N VAL A 22 7.45 -16.09 -14.37
CA VAL A 22 6.71 -17.36 -14.41
C VAL A 22 6.73 -17.98 -13.01
N TYR A 23 5.57 -18.30 -12.48
CA TYR A 23 5.42 -18.76 -11.10
C TYR A 23 4.37 -19.85 -10.95
N SER A 24 4.42 -20.62 -9.89
CA SER A 24 3.38 -21.60 -9.52
C SER A 24 2.81 -21.37 -8.11
N ASP A 25 2.00 -22.04 -7.68
CA ASP A 25 0.77 -22.07 -6.92
C ASP A 25 0.55 -21.67 -5.46
N GLU A 26 -0.61 -21.06 -5.11
CA GLU A 26 -1.05 -20.86 -3.74
C GLU A 26 -2.56 -20.60 -3.53
N ASN A 27 -3.06 -19.64 -2.75
CA ASN A 27 -4.48 -19.56 -2.39
C ASN A 27 -5.37 -18.83 -3.40
N ASP A 28 -6.70 -18.85 -3.22
CA ASP A 28 -7.66 -18.44 -4.23
C ASP A 28 -8.04 -16.95 -4.18
N ASP A 29 -7.47 -16.19 -3.27
CA ASP A 29 -7.81 -14.77 -3.14
C ASP A 29 -7.16 -13.92 -4.21
N HIS A 30 -7.94 -13.05 -4.81
CA HIS A 30 -7.43 -12.08 -5.78
C HIS A 30 -7.85 -10.67 -5.39
N ASP A 31 -7.23 -9.67 -5.99
CA ASP A 31 -7.52 -8.27 -5.72
C ASP A 31 -7.48 -7.45 -7.01
N LEU A 32 -7.79 -6.17 -6.90
CA LEU A 32 -7.86 -5.27 -8.05
C LEU A 32 -6.57 -5.18 -8.85
N LEU A 33 -5.42 -5.15 -8.19
CA LEU A 33 -4.13 -5.07 -8.89
C LEU A 33 -3.79 -6.40 -9.55
N MET A 34 -4.07 -7.52 -8.88
CA MET A 34 -3.91 -8.84 -9.50
C MET A 34 -4.75 -8.92 -10.78
N ASP A 35 -6.00 -8.48 -10.72
CA ASP A 35 -6.89 -8.50 -11.88
C ASP A 35 -6.37 -7.58 -12.99
N ALA A 36 -5.89 -6.39 -12.64
CA ALA A 36 -5.37 -5.43 -13.60
C ALA A 36 -4.15 -5.94 -14.36
N PHE A 37 -3.31 -6.74 -13.71
CA PHE A 37 -2.09 -7.29 -14.33
C PHE A 37 -2.24 -8.73 -14.81
N GLY A 38 -3.40 -9.33 -14.65
CA GLY A 38 -3.61 -10.73 -15.01
C GLY A 38 -2.87 -11.70 -14.12
N ILE A 39 -2.58 -11.30 -12.89
CA ILE A 39 -1.91 -12.17 -11.92
C ILE A 39 -2.96 -13.07 -11.27
N THR A 40 -2.90 -14.35 -11.56
CA THR A 40 -3.82 -15.31 -10.95
C THR A 40 -3.35 -15.66 -9.53
N PRO A 41 -4.24 -16.18 -8.65
CA PRO A 41 -3.81 -16.72 -7.36
C PRO A 41 -2.71 -17.78 -7.51
N LEU A 42 -2.79 -18.58 -8.57
CA LEU A 42 -1.78 -19.58 -8.88
C LEU A 42 -0.41 -18.94 -9.10
N LEU A 43 -0.32 -17.93 -9.94
CA LEU A 43 0.92 -17.21 -10.20
C LEU A 43 1.48 -16.55 -8.94
N LYS A 44 0.62 -15.92 -8.16
CA LYS A 44 1.04 -15.20 -6.96
C LYS A 44 1.66 -16.15 -5.92
N ARG A 45 1.19 -17.36 -5.86
CA ARG A 45 1.65 -18.33 -4.88
C ARG A 45 3.13 -18.68 -4.95
N GLU A 46 3.72 -18.71 -6.13
CA GLU A 46 5.12 -19.13 -6.29
C GLU A 46 6.10 -18.23 -5.57
N ASN A 47 5.80 -16.94 -5.52
CA ASN A 47 6.64 -16.02 -4.80
C ASN A 47 5.80 -14.93 -4.15
N ARG A 48 5.12 -15.32 -3.08
CA ARG A 48 4.22 -14.45 -2.32
C ARG A 48 4.92 -13.18 -1.86
N GLN A 49 6.15 -13.28 -1.39
CA GLN A 49 6.90 -12.13 -0.91
C GLN A 49 7.21 -11.14 -2.03
N TYR A 50 7.61 -11.64 -3.19
CA TYR A 50 7.87 -10.81 -4.34
C TYR A 50 6.61 -10.04 -4.76
N TRP A 51 5.50 -10.77 -4.96
CA TRP A 51 4.25 -10.15 -5.40
C TRP A 51 3.69 -9.21 -4.35
N GLY A 52 3.72 -9.58 -3.08
CA GLY A 52 3.26 -8.72 -1.99
C GLY A 52 4.04 -7.41 -1.93
N ARG A 53 5.35 -7.48 -2.08
CA ARG A 53 6.20 -6.29 -2.09
C ARG A 53 5.95 -5.42 -3.32
N GLU A 54 5.91 -6.01 -4.51
CA GLU A 54 5.76 -5.25 -5.75
C GLU A 54 4.36 -4.66 -5.89
N LEU A 55 3.32 -5.41 -5.56
CA LEU A 55 1.96 -4.89 -5.58
C LEU A 55 1.76 -3.83 -4.50
N GLY A 56 2.42 -3.97 -3.35
CA GLY A 56 2.41 -2.97 -2.30
C GLY A 56 3.02 -1.64 -2.76
N LYS A 57 4.17 -1.70 -3.44
CA LYS A 57 4.80 -0.51 -4.01
C LYS A 57 3.93 0.15 -5.08
N CYS A 58 3.31 -0.67 -5.91
CA CYS A 58 2.39 -0.19 -6.94
C CYS A 58 1.20 0.52 -6.30
N TRP A 59 0.59 -0.07 -5.29
CA TRP A 59 -0.53 0.51 -4.55
C TRP A 59 -0.14 1.86 -3.95
N GLU A 60 0.98 1.93 -3.25
CA GLU A 60 1.48 3.18 -2.68
C GLU A 60 1.66 4.24 -3.78
N SER A 61 2.30 3.89 -4.90
CA SER A 61 2.53 4.82 -6.00
C SER A 61 1.24 5.37 -6.58
N LEU A 62 0.21 4.52 -6.72
CA LEU A 62 -1.09 4.92 -7.23
C LEU A 62 -1.78 5.89 -6.27
N VAL A 63 -1.76 5.60 -4.98
CA VAL A 63 -2.38 6.46 -3.96
C VAL A 63 -1.68 7.82 -3.90
N VAL A 64 -0.35 7.81 -3.88
CA VAL A 64 0.43 9.06 -3.87
C VAL A 64 0.10 9.90 -5.11
N GLU A 65 0.08 9.28 -6.28
CA GLU A 65 -0.19 10.01 -7.52
C GLU A 65 -1.62 10.56 -7.56
N ALA A 66 -2.58 9.79 -7.06
CA ALA A 66 -3.97 10.26 -6.97
C ALA A 66 -4.10 11.46 -6.04
N CYS A 67 -3.34 11.48 -4.95
CA CYS A 67 -3.42 12.55 -3.95
C CYS A 67 -2.60 13.79 -4.32
N LYS A 68 -1.64 13.70 -5.22
CA LYS A 68 -0.80 14.84 -5.63
C LYS A 68 -1.58 15.99 -6.22
N SER A 69 -2.77 15.74 -6.75
CA SER A 69 -3.63 16.78 -7.29
C SER A 69 -4.32 17.62 -6.21
N ALA A 70 -4.32 17.16 -4.96
CA ALA A 70 -4.90 17.92 -3.85
C ALA A 70 -3.98 19.09 -3.49
N PRO A 71 -4.52 20.32 -3.32
CA PRO A 71 -3.69 21.50 -2.99
C PRO A 71 -2.93 21.35 -1.68
N SER A 72 -3.46 20.55 -0.76
CA SER A 72 -2.89 20.33 0.57
C SER A 72 -1.97 19.12 0.65
N PHE A 73 -1.63 18.50 -0.49
CA PHE A 73 -0.72 17.35 -0.51
C PHE A 73 0.65 17.71 0.05
N GLN A 74 1.17 16.86 0.92
CA GLN A 74 2.51 16.96 1.47
C GLN A 74 3.21 15.59 1.45
N PRO A 75 4.55 15.58 1.36
CA PRO A 75 5.32 14.33 1.39
C PRO A 75 5.24 13.65 2.75
N PRO A 76 5.85 12.46 2.91
CA PRO A 76 5.87 11.75 4.19
C PRO A 76 6.40 12.63 5.33
N LEU A 77 5.83 12.45 6.51
CA LEU A 77 6.37 13.05 7.73
C LEU A 77 7.56 12.21 8.20
N ARG A 78 8.65 12.86 8.54
CA ARG A 78 9.83 12.18 9.10
C ARG A 78 10.07 12.63 10.52
N ILE A 79 10.21 11.67 11.42
CA ILE A 79 10.47 11.92 12.84
C ILE A 79 11.64 11.03 13.23
N GLY A 80 12.81 11.65 13.47
CA GLY A 80 14.03 10.90 13.68
C GLY A 80 14.36 10.07 12.44
N GLY A 81 14.53 8.76 12.61
CA GLY A 81 14.76 7.82 11.50
C GLY A 81 13.50 7.18 10.95
N ASP A 82 12.32 7.58 11.44
CA ASP A 82 11.05 6.94 11.09
C ASP A 82 10.22 7.76 10.11
N GLU A 83 9.49 7.04 9.26
CA GLU A 83 8.46 7.59 8.37
C GLU A 83 7.11 6.98 8.75
N PRO A 84 6.35 7.57 9.69
CA PRO A 84 5.10 6.97 10.15
C PRO A 84 3.93 7.05 9.18
N CYS A 85 4.09 7.70 8.03
CA CYS A 85 3.07 7.73 6.98
C CYS A 85 3.74 7.90 5.61
N ASP A 86 3.01 7.57 4.54
CA ASP A 86 3.52 7.66 3.18
C ASP A 86 3.25 9.02 2.54
N LEU A 87 2.19 9.69 2.96
CA LEU A 87 1.81 11.00 2.45
C LEU A 87 0.85 11.69 3.42
N ARG A 88 0.66 12.98 3.21
CA ARG A 88 -0.28 13.78 4.02
C ARG A 88 -1.17 14.61 3.11
N VAL A 89 -2.44 14.69 3.46
CA VAL A 89 -3.42 15.57 2.81
C VAL A 89 -4.26 16.21 3.91
N GLU A 90 -4.23 17.52 4.01
CA GLU A 90 -4.89 18.27 5.09
C GLU A 90 -4.40 17.77 6.46
N GLN A 91 -5.33 17.40 7.36
CA GLN A 91 -4.97 16.85 8.66
C GLN A 91 -4.75 15.33 8.63
N TYR A 92 -4.88 14.71 7.47
CA TYR A 92 -4.78 13.25 7.36
C TYR A 92 -3.36 12.82 7.02
N ALA A 93 -2.83 11.91 7.79
CA ALA A 93 -1.55 11.23 7.53
C ALA A 93 -1.87 9.82 7.08
N ILE A 94 -1.60 9.53 5.82
CA ILE A 94 -2.04 8.29 5.17
C ILE A 94 -0.87 7.31 5.06
N ASP A 95 -1.08 6.11 5.57
CA ASP A 95 -0.16 4.99 5.41
C ASP A 95 -0.82 3.96 4.50
N THR A 96 -0.20 3.69 3.37
CA THR A 96 -0.73 2.72 2.42
C THR A 96 -0.21 1.34 2.76
N LYS A 97 -1.09 0.36 2.74
CA LYS A 97 -0.75 -1.04 2.97
C LYS A 97 -1.42 -1.90 1.92
N TYR A 98 -0.69 -2.84 1.37
CA TYR A 98 -1.29 -3.82 0.47
C TYR A 98 -2.30 -4.67 1.24
N ARG A 99 -1.87 -5.17 2.41
CA ARG A 99 -2.72 -5.94 3.33
C ARG A 99 -2.11 -5.92 4.73
N VAL A 100 -2.87 -6.35 5.71
CA VAL A 100 -2.33 -6.67 7.03
C VAL A 100 -1.67 -8.04 6.91
N GLY A 101 -0.35 -8.10 7.03
CA GLY A 101 0.41 -9.33 6.82
C GLY A 101 0.08 -10.40 7.83
N SER A 102 0.63 -10.26 9.01
CA SER A 102 0.28 -11.12 10.15
C SER A 102 -0.39 -10.25 11.21
N GLY A 103 -1.28 -10.82 11.97
CA GLY A 103 -1.86 -10.12 13.11
C GLY A 103 -0.95 -10.22 14.34
N ASP A 104 0.37 -10.30 14.16
CA ASP A 104 1.28 -10.48 15.29
C ASP A 104 1.38 -9.21 16.13
N SER A 105 1.79 -9.41 17.40
CA SER A 105 1.85 -8.32 18.37
C SER A 105 2.87 -7.24 18.00
N GLY A 106 3.93 -7.61 17.30
CA GLY A 106 4.95 -6.66 16.85
C GLY A 106 4.43 -5.68 15.82
N THR A 107 3.69 -6.18 14.82
CA THR A 107 3.07 -5.36 13.78
C THR A 107 2.02 -4.42 14.37
N LEU A 108 1.14 -4.93 15.22
CA LEU A 108 0.10 -4.14 15.86
C LEU A 108 0.69 -3.07 16.79
N LYS A 109 1.76 -3.41 17.49
CA LYS A 109 2.47 -2.47 18.36
C LYS A 109 3.05 -1.30 17.57
N LYS A 110 3.62 -1.58 16.40
CA LYS A 110 4.15 -0.56 15.50
C LYS A 110 3.05 0.35 14.98
N PHE A 111 1.90 -0.21 14.61
CA PHE A 111 0.75 0.57 14.18
C PHE A 111 0.30 1.56 15.27
N ARG A 112 0.22 1.09 16.51
CA ARG A 112 -0.17 1.93 17.65
C ARG A 112 0.85 3.04 17.91
N TYR A 113 2.12 2.70 17.83
CA TYR A 113 3.20 3.67 18.04
C TYR A 113 3.14 4.78 16.99
N TYR A 114 3.06 4.43 15.72
CA TYR A 114 2.97 5.43 14.65
C TYR A 114 1.69 6.25 14.74
N GLY A 115 0.58 5.62 15.09
CA GLY A 115 -0.66 6.34 15.30
C GLY A 115 -0.55 7.40 16.40
N SER A 116 0.11 7.04 17.51
CA SER A 116 0.33 7.97 18.62
C SER A 116 1.24 9.12 18.21
N VAL A 117 2.32 8.83 17.48
CA VAL A 117 3.25 9.84 17.00
C VAL A 117 2.55 10.83 16.07
N LEU A 118 1.74 10.34 15.14
CA LEU A 118 1.00 11.19 14.20
C LEU A 118 -0.03 12.07 14.91
N LYS A 119 -0.73 11.52 15.89
CA LYS A 119 -1.70 12.30 16.67
C LYS A 119 -1.00 13.39 17.48
N ALA A 120 0.17 13.11 18.03
CA ALA A 120 0.97 14.11 18.76
C ALA A 120 1.39 15.26 17.85
N GLU A 121 1.58 15.00 16.56
CA GLU A 121 1.90 16.04 15.57
C GLU A 121 0.66 16.75 15.00
N GLY A 122 -0.52 16.42 15.47
CA GLY A 122 -1.77 17.05 15.05
C GLY A 122 -2.44 16.40 13.85
N TYR A 123 -2.00 15.22 13.44
CA TYR A 123 -2.58 14.52 12.31
C TYR A 123 -3.59 13.45 12.72
N THR A 124 -4.52 13.16 11.83
CA THR A 124 -5.41 12.00 11.95
C THR A 124 -4.80 10.85 11.14
N PRO A 125 -4.37 9.77 11.79
CA PRO A 125 -3.79 8.63 11.08
C PRO A 125 -4.85 7.89 10.28
N VAL A 126 -4.50 7.52 9.03
CA VAL A 126 -5.38 6.78 8.13
C VAL A 126 -4.60 5.62 7.52
N PHE A 127 -5.15 4.42 7.60
CA PHE A 127 -4.65 3.28 6.85
C PHE A 127 -5.50 3.10 5.60
N LEU A 128 -4.84 2.94 4.46
CA LEU A 128 -5.51 2.68 3.20
C LEU A 128 -5.06 1.33 2.66
N PHE A 129 -5.90 0.32 2.87
CA PHE A 129 -5.61 -1.05 2.49
C PHE A 129 -6.25 -1.39 1.14
N LEU A 130 -5.51 -2.11 0.30
CA LEU A 130 -6.09 -2.68 -0.91
C LEU A 130 -6.84 -3.98 -0.60
N ARG A 131 -6.30 -4.82 0.28
CA ARG A 131 -6.87 -6.13 0.63
C ARG A 131 -7.46 -6.14 2.04
N LYS A 132 -8.47 -6.98 2.22
CA LYS A 132 -9.17 -7.12 3.50
C LYS A 132 -8.53 -8.15 4.44
N ASP A 133 -7.46 -8.80 4.03
CA ASP A 133 -6.82 -9.87 4.81
C ASP A 133 -6.44 -9.37 6.19
N ASN A 134 -6.87 -10.06 7.24
CA ASN A 134 -6.57 -9.75 8.63
C ASN A 134 -6.93 -8.32 9.07
N LEU A 135 -7.80 -7.64 8.32
CA LEU A 135 -8.18 -6.26 8.63
C LEU A 135 -8.75 -6.06 10.03
N PRO A 136 -9.59 -6.97 10.59
CA PRO A 136 -10.08 -6.81 11.95
C PRO A 136 -8.97 -6.67 13.01
N ALA A 137 -7.83 -7.32 12.81
CA ALA A 137 -6.71 -7.22 13.75
C ALA A 137 -6.10 -5.81 13.78
N ALA A 138 -6.10 -5.11 12.65
CA ALA A 138 -5.59 -3.75 12.58
C ALA A 138 -6.54 -2.73 13.18
N MET A 139 -7.81 -3.08 13.32
CA MET A 139 -8.83 -2.19 13.88
C MET A 139 -8.98 -2.30 15.41
N ALA A 140 -8.34 -3.28 15.99
CA ALA A 140 -8.40 -3.52 17.43
C ALA A 140 -7.52 -2.49 18.26
#